data_f289c34d601ce4a7be7573f61053f1e3
#
_entry.id   f289c34d601ce4a7be7573f61053f1e3
#
_cell.length_a   1.000
_cell.length_b   1.000
_cell.length_c   1.000
_cell.angle_alpha   90.00
_cell.angle_beta   90.00
_cell.angle_gamma   90.00
#
_symmetry.space_group_name_H-M   'P 1'
#
loop_
_entity.id
_entity.type
_entity.pdbx_description
1 polymer ?
#
loop_
_entity_poly.entity_id
_entity_poly.type
_entity_poly.pdbx_seq_one_letter_code
_entity_poly.pdbx_strand_id
1 'polypeptide(L)'
;MEFFTKSTTNLEAAAKAAGVGHYVAVSIVGADQLPKSGYLRAKVAQEKLIAESEIPYSIVRATQFAEFTDAITASMTVGDEVRVPDALIQPIAAEELAAEVARVAEGEPLGGIENIGGPKKVSFEQMAREVLARQGETKTVVVDPQVGYFGTPLSRNSLVTA
;
A
#
# COMPACT_ATOMS: atom_id res chain seq x y z
N MET A 1 4.55 -14.10 -7.09
CA MET A 1 5.63 -13.32 -7.74
C MET A 1 5.53 -13.39 -9.26
N GLU A 2 5.36 -14.55 -9.84
CA GLU A 2 5.29 -14.77 -11.29
C GLU A 2 4.25 -13.90 -12.02
N PHE A 3 3.06 -13.73 -11.44
CA PHE A 3 2.01 -12.89 -12.02
C PHE A 3 2.48 -11.45 -12.24
N PHE A 4 3.02 -10.80 -11.21
CA PHE A 4 3.50 -9.41 -11.33
C PHE A 4 4.65 -9.27 -12.30
N THR A 5 5.59 -10.21 -12.29
CA THR A 5 6.75 -10.18 -13.20
C THR A 5 6.31 -10.35 -14.65
N LYS A 6 5.49 -11.34 -14.95
CA LYS A 6 5.02 -11.59 -16.33
C LYS A 6 4.13 -10.46 -16.86
N SER A 7 3.16 -10.01 -16.06
CA SER A 7 2.25 -8.93 -16.48
C SER A 7 3.01 -7.63 -16.71
N THR A 8 3.94 -7.28 -15.83
CA THR A 8 4.75 -6.08 -15.99
C THR A 8 5.63 -6.14 -17.22
N THR A 9 6.36 -7.25 -17.43
CA THR A 9 7.18 -7.44 -18.62
C THR A 9 6.37 -7.33 -19.92
N ASN A 10 5.17 -7.91 -19.95
CA ASN A 10 4.30 -7.83 -21.11
C ASN A 10 3.79 -6.40 -21.36
N LEU A 11 3.39 -5.69 -20.30
CA LEU A 11 2.94 -4.29 -20.39
C LEU A 11 4.07 -3.37 -20.85
N GLU A 12 5.28 -3.55 -20.32
CA GLU A 12 6.47 -2.78 -20.73
C GLU A 12 6.79 -2.99 -22.21
N ALA A 13 6.77 -4.24 -22.67
CA ALA A 13 6.99 -4.55 -24.09
C ALA A 13 5.95 -3.87 -24.99
N ALA A 14 4.67 -3.91 -24.61
CA ALA A 14 3.60 -3.24 -25.33
C ALA A 14 3.72 -1.70 -25.28
N ALA A 15 4.03 -1.14 -24.12
CA ALA A 15 4.23 0.29 -23.95
C ALA A 15 5.42 0.81 -24.77
N LYS A 16 6.52 0.08 -24.79
CA LYS A 16 7.71 0.41 -25.58
C LYS A 16 7.40 0.34 -27.08
N ALA A 17 6.70 -0.69 -27.54
CA ALA A 17 6.28 -0.83 -28.93
C ALA A 17 5.31 0.30 -29.37
N ALA A 18 4.46 0.78 -28.46
CA ALA A 18 3.53 1.87 -28.70
C ALA A 18 4.14 3.28 -28.55
N GLY A 19 5.42 3.38 -28.15
CA GLY A 19 6.09 4.66 -27.93
C GLY A 19 5.51 5.45 -26.75
N VAL A 20 5.09 4.77 -25.68
CA VAL A 20 4.55 5.42 -24.48
C VAL A 20 5.60 6.33 -23.85
N GLY A 21 5.25 7.60 -23.63
CA GLY A 21 6.16 8.62 -23.10
C GLY A 21 6.15 8.74 -21.57
N HIS A 22 5.19 8.11 -20.88
CA HIS A 22 5.10 8.13 -19.43
C HIS A 22 4.38 6.89 -18.92
N TYR A 23 5.07 6.06 -18.16
CA TYR A 23 4.52 4.87 -17.51
C TYR A 23 4.31 5.17 -16.02
N VAL A 24 3.08 5.12 -15.55
CA VAL A 24 2.73 5.38 -14.16
C VAL A 24 2.25 4.11 -13.48
N ALA A 25 2.84 3.77 -12.35
CA ALA A 25 2.46 2.59 -11.57
C ALA A 25 2.14 2.97 -10.12
N VAL A 26 1.10 2.33 -9.58
CA VAL A 26 0.75 2.42 -8.16
C VAL A 26 1.39 1.27 -7.39
N SER A 27 2.10 1.61 -6.33
CA SER A 27 2.72 0.66 -5.41
C SER A 27 2.34 0.99 -3.96
N ILE A 28 3.10 0.52 -3.00
CA ILE A 28 2.72 0.54 -1.59
C ILE A 28 3.83 1.15 -0.75
N VAL A 29 3.47 2.13 0.10
CA VAL A 29 4.39 2.71 1.09
C VAL A 29 4.91 1.62 2.02
N GLY A 30 6.22 1.58 2.21
CA GLY A 30 6.89 0.59 3.07
C GLY A 30 7.12 -0.78 2.43
N ALA A 31 6.79 -0.98 1.15
CA ALA A 31 6.95 -2.28 0.49
C ALA A 31 8.40 -2.81 0.57
N ASP A 32 9.38 -1.94 0.45
CA ASP A 32 10.82 -2.25 0.51
C ASP A 32 11.32 -2.52 1.94
N GLN A 33 10.56 -2.15 2.96
CA GLN A 33 10.89 -2.37 4.37
C GLN A 33 10.29 -3.67 4.94
N LEU A 34 9.43 -4.35 4.19
CA LEU A 34 8.67 -5.51 4.64
C LEU A 34 8.96 -6.78 3.82
N PRO A 35 10.21 -7.26 3.78
CA PRO A 35 10.65 -8.33 2.89
C PRO A 35 10.05 -9.71 3.21
N LYS A 36 9.41 -9.89 4.38
CA LYS A 36 8.74 -11.15 4.74
C LYS A 36 7.42 -11.35 3.99
N SER A 37 6.77 -10.26 3.55
CA SER A 37 5.56 -10.34 2.73
C SER A 37 5.88 -10.75 1.28
N GLY A 38 5.32 -11.88 0.83
CA GLY A 38 5.46 -12.32 -0.55
C GLY A 38 4.84 -11.33 -1.55
N TYR A 39 3.72 -10.72 -1.17
CA TYR A 39 3.04 -9.71 -1.97
C TYR A 39 3.88 -8.43 -2.12
N LEU A 40 4.42 -7.91 -1.01
CA LEU A 40 5.23 -6.69 -1.06
C LEU A 40 6.56 -6.90 -1.80
N ARG A 41 7.18 -8.10 -1.65
CA ARG A 41 8.34 -8.46 -2.49
C ARG A 41 8.00 -8.44 -3.98
N ALA A 42 6.81 -8.91 -4.35
CA ALA A 42 6.37 -8.89 -5.74
C ALA A 42 6.16 -7.45 -6.24
N LYS A 43 5.66 -6.55 -5.40
CA LYS A 43 5.53 -5.12 -5.72
C LYS A 43 6.89 -4.46 -5.90
N VAL A 44 7.86 -4.74 -5.05
CA VAL A 44 9.24 -4.22 -5.19
C VAL A 44 9.89 -4.75 -6.47
N ALA A 45 9.68 -6.04 -6.81
CA ALA A 45 10.16 -6.58 -8.07
C ALA A 45 9.52 -5.90 -9.29
N GLN A 46 8.24 -5.58 -9.23
CA GLN A 46 7.54 -4.80 -10.25
C GLN A 46 8.14 -3.39 -10.40
N GLU A 47 8.35 -2.69 -9.30
CA GLU A 47 8.97 -1.36 -9.30
C GLU A 47 10.36 -1.38 -9.98
N LYS A 48 11.14 -2.40 -9.68
CA LYS A 48 12.48 -2.58 -10.27
C LYS A 48 12.42 -2.80 -11.78
N LEU A 49 11.53 -3.66 -12.26
CA LEU A 49 11.33 -3.89 -13.70
C LEU A 49 10.98 -2.56 -14.40
N ILE A 50 10.02 -1.81 -13.86
CA ILE A 50 9.61 -0.52 -14.42
C ILE A 50 10.78 0.46 -14.48
N ALA A 51 11.56 0.57 -13.42
CA ALA A 51 12.73 1.45 -13.37
C ALA A 51 13.83 1.06 -14.38
N GLU A 52 13.95 -0.22 -14.72
CA GLU A 52 14.93 -0.76 -15.67
C GLU A 52 14.41 -0.80 -17.12
N SER A 53 13.14 -0.49 -17.36
CA SER A 53 12.48 -0.64 -18.68
C SER A 53 12.92 0.36 -19.76
N GLU A 54 13.68 1.39 -19.42
CA GLU A 54 14.03 2.53 -20.28
C GLU A 54 12.84 3.39 -20.73
N ILE A 55 11.62 3.11 -20.27
CA ILE A 55 10.44 3.96 -20.49
C ILE A 55 10.44 5.06 -19.41
N PRO A 56 10.21 6.34 -19.76
CA PRO A 56 10.03 7.37 -18.73
C PRO A 56 8.92 6.97 -17.78
N TYR A 57 9.15 7.02 -16.47
CA TYR A 57 8.23 6.45 -15.49
C TYR A 57 8.05 7.29 -14.24
N SER A 58 6.95 7.04 -13.55
CA SER A 58 6.69 7.50 -12.18
C SER A 58 6.05 6.36 -11.38
N ILE A 59 6.56 6.11 -10.19
CA ILE A 59 5.98 5.14 -9.26
C ILE A 59 5.36 5.90 -8.09
N VAL A 60 4.06 5.72 -7.88
CA VAL A 60 3.32 6.27 -6.75
C VAL A 60 3.13 5.17 -5.72
N ARG A 61 3.83 5.26 -4.60
CA ARG A 61 3.57 4.42 -3.44
C ARG A 61 2.49 5.05 -2.58
N ALA A 62 1.36 4.37 -2.46
CA ALA A 62 0.24 4.80 -1.63
C ALA A 62 0.26 4.11 -0.27
N THR A 63 -0.26 4.78 0.75
CA THR A 63 -0.64 4.14 2.00
C THR A 63 -1.93 3.31 1.79
N GLN A 64 -2.42 2.63 2.83
CA GLN A 64 -3.56 1.72 2.71
C GLN A 64 -4.84 2.47 2.35
N PHE A 65 -5.67 1.86 1.50
CA PHE A 65 -6.97 2.45 1.15
C PHE A 65 -7.91 2.49 2.36
N ALA A 66 -8.57 3.63 2.56
CA ALA A 66 -9.57 3.80 3.60
C ALA A 66 -10.73 2.79 3.48
N GLU A 67 -11.08 2.42 2.26
CA GLU A 67 -12.11 1.44 1.92
C GLU A 67 -11.77 0.01 2.39
N PHE A 68 -10.49 -0.27 2.68
CA PHE A 68 -10.05 -1.58 3.16
C PHE A 68 -9.90 -1.67 4.67
N THR A 69 -10.17 -0.61 5.43
CA THR A 69 -10.02 -0.62 6.90
C THR A 69 -10.90 -1.67 7.57
N ASP A 70 -12.10 -1.94 7.04
CA ASP A 70 -13.00 -2.99 7.53
C ASP A 70 -12.37 -4.38 7.32
N ALA A 71 -11.86 -4.65 6.13
CA ALA A 71 -11.19 -5.93 5.81
C ALA A 71 -9.89 -6.11 6.61
N ILE A 72 -9.13 -5.04 6.80
CA ILE A 72 -7.91 -5.06 7.63
C ILE A 72 -8.28 -5.42 9.08
N THR A 73 -9.29 -4.76 9.66
CA THR A 73 -9.77 -5.04 11.02
C THR A 73 -10.29 -6.48 11.14
N ALA A 74 -11.07 -6.93 10.16
CA ALA A 74 -11.58 -8.30 10.12
C ALA A 74 -10.45 -9.34 10.08
N SER A 75 -9.38 -9.07 9.34
CA SER A 75 -8.21 -9.98 9.25
C SER A 75 -7.46 -10.15 10.58
N MET A 76 -7.63 -9.21 11.50
CA MET A 76 -7.02 -9.18 12.84
C MET A 76 -7.98 -9.64 13.94
N THR A 77 -9.19 -10.06 13.56
CA THR A 77 -10.24 -10.48 14.51
C THR A 77 -10.15 -11.98 14.77
N VAL A 78 -10.10 -12.35 16.05
CA VAL A 78 -10.14 -13.73 16.52
C VAL A 78 -11.20 -13.83 17.64
N GLY A 79 -12.34 -14.44 17.35
CA GLY A 79 -13.48 -14.47 18.28
C GLY A 79 -13.99 -13.07 18.62
N ASP A 80 -14.00 -12.72 19.91
CA ASP A 80 -14.45 -11.43 20.42
C ASP A 80 -13.31 -10.39 20.58
N GLU A 81 -12.14 -10.72 20.10
CA GLU A 81 -10.97 -9.82 20.15
C GLU A 81 -10.49 -9.40 18.76
N VAL A 82 -10.10 -8.14 18.63
CA VAL A 82 -9.32 -7.62 17.51
C VAL A 82 -7.91 -7.37 18.00
N ARG A 83 -6.96 -8.19 17.57
CA ARG A 83 -5.55 -8.08 17.96
C ARG A 83 -4.78 -7.29 16.91
N VAL A 84 -4.29 -6.13 17.31
CA VAL A 84 -3.65 -5.16 16.40
C VAL A 84 -2.18 -4.94 16.75
N PRO A 85 -1.30 -4.69 15.76
CA PRO A 85 0.09 -4.35 16.03
C PRO A 85 0.24 -2.97 16.69
N ASP A 86 1.34 -2.77 17.44
CA ASP A 86 1.73 -1.43 17.91
C ASP A 86 2.41 -0.67 16.75
N ALA A 87 1.61 -0.21 15.80
CA ALA A 87 2.08 0.49 14.62
C ALA A 87 1.06 1.56 14.18
N LEU A 88 1.52 2.44 13.30
CA LEU A 88 0.67 3.45 12.66
C LEU A 88 0.20 2.97 11.29
N ILE A 89 -0.98 3.41 10.92
CA ILE A 89 -1.58 3.28 9.59
C ILE A 89 -2.05 4.67 9.15
N GLN A 90 -2.09 4.91 7.85
CA GLN A 90 -2.41 6.23 7.28
C GLN A 90 -3.39 6.07 6.11
N PRO A 91 -4.67 5.72 6.38
CA PRO A 91 -5.62 5.44 5.32
C PRO A 91 -5.84 6.62 4.39
N ILE A 92 -5.83 6.34 3.08
CA ILE A 92 -6.14 7.29 2.02
C ILE A 92 -7.37 6.82 1.26
N ALA A 93 -8.32 7.72 0.97
CA ALA A 93 -9.45 7.38 0.12
C ALA A 93 -8.99 7.08 -1.31
N ALA A 94 -9.60 6.08 -1.94
CA ALA A 94 -9.26 5.70 -3.31
C ALA A 94 -9.43 6.86 -4.30
N GLU A 95 -10.44 7.72 -4.10
CA GLU A 95 -10.67 8.92 -4.90
C GLU A 95 -9.54 9.95 -4.74
N GLU A 96 -9.06 10.16 -3.51
CA GLU A 96 -7.93 11.07 -3.25
C GLU A 96 -6.65 10.57 -3.94
N LEU A 97 -6.37 9.26 -3.83
CA LEU A 97 -5.23 8.67 -4.52
C LEU A 97 -5.37 8.77 -6.04
N ALA A 98 -6.56 8.53 -6.58
CA ALA A 98 -6.80 8.64 -8.03
C ALA A 98 -6.51 10.07 -8.55
N ALA A 99 -6.89 11.10 -7.79
CA ALA A 99 -6.57 12.49 -8.14
C ALA A 99 -5.06 12.74 -8.16
N GLU A 100 -4.32 12.22 -7.18
CA GLU A 100 -2.87 12.35 -7.12
C GLU A 100 -2.17 11.57 -8.24
N VAL A 101 -2.64 10.36 -8.56
CA VAL A 101 -2.11 9.57 -9.69
C VAL A 101 -2.35 10.32 -11.02
N ALA A 102 -3.51 10.93 -11.20
CA ALA A 102 -3.81 11.73 -12.38
C ALA A 102 -2.86 12.93 -12.48
N ARG A 103 -2.65 13.66 -11.37
CA ARG A 103 -1.68 14.76 -11.31
C ARG A 103 -0.27 14.33 -11.73
N VAL A 104 0.19 13.18 -11.23
CA VAL A 104 1.50 12.63 -11.61
C VAL A 104 1.53 12.23 -13.08
N ALA A 105 0.46 11.61 -13.59
CA ALA A 105 0.38 11.17 -14.98
C ALA A 105 0.36 12.32 -16.00
N GLU A 106 -0.24 13.44 -15.62
CA GLU A 106 -0.29 14.67 -16.44
C GLU A 106 1.02 15.50 -16.38
N GLY A 107 1.86 15.23 -15.37
CA GLY A 107 3.14 15.91 -15.18
C GLY A 107 4.29 15.24 -15.93
N GLU A 108 5.47 15.81 -15.75
CA GLU A 108 6.71 15.21 -16.26
C GLU A 108 7.02 13.91 -15.52
N PRO A 109 7.56 12.89 -16.20
CA PRO A 109 8.01 11.65 -15.56
C PRO A 109 9.01 11.93 -14.43
N LEU A 110 8.76 11.35 -13.26
CA LEU A 110 9.61 11.54 -12.08
C LEU A 110 10.96 10.82 -12.20
N GLY A 111 11.02 9.72 -12.96
CA GLY A 111 12.18 8.83 -12.96
C GLY A 111 12.45 8.26 -11.57
N GLY A 112 11.41 8.09 -10.75
CA GLY A 112 11.54 7.72 -9.36
C GLY A 112 10.20 7.41 -8.69
N ILE A 113 10.21 7.46 -7.36
CA ILE A 113 9.09 7.09 -6.48
C ILE A 113 8.60 8.32 -5.73
N GLU A 114 7.28 8.54 -5.72
CA GLU A 114 6.59 9.49 -4.85
C GLU A 114 5.74 8.73 -3.84
N ASN A 115 5.87 9.05 -2.55
CA ASN A 115 5.06 8.46 -1.49
C ASN A 115 3.86 9.37 -1.19
N ILE A 116 2.66 8.81 -1.29
CA ILE A 116 1.39 9.53 -1.05
C ILE A 116 0.64 8.84 0.07
N GLY A 117 0.28 9.58 1.09
CA GLY A 117 -0.45 9.09 2.25
C GLY A 117 -1.73 9.86 2.51
N GLY A 118 -2.65 9.22 3.22
CA GLY A 118 -3.88 9.86 3.69
C GLY A 118 -3.59 11.01 4.65
N PRO A 119 -4.62 11.80 4.98
CA PRO A 119 -4.46 13.05 5.73
C PRO A 119 -4.06 12.87 7.20
N LYS A 120 -4.26 11.66 7.75
CA LYS A 120 -4.01 11.40 9.18
C LYS A 120 -3.28 10.07 9.39
N LYS A 121 -2.26 10.11 10.24
CA LYS A 121 -1.63 8.92 10.81
C LYS A 121 -2.37 8.56 12.09
N VAL A 122 -2.89 7.35 12.18
CA VAL A 122 -3.60 6.83 13.36
C VAL A 122 -2.97 5.51 13.80
N SER A 123 -3.16 5.10 15.04
CA SER A 123 -2.77 3.76 15.46
C SER A 123 -3.71 2.70 14.88
N PHE A 124 -3.22 1.47 14.72
CA PHE A 124 -4.10 0.35 14.37
C PHE A 124 -5.22 0.16 15.39
N GLU A 125 -4.95 0.43 16.67
CA GLU A 125 -5.95 0.42 17.73
C GLU A 125 -7.08 1.42 17.46
N GLN A 126 -6.73 2.67 17.16
CA GLN A 126 -7.71 3.71 16.84
C GLN A 126 -8.53 3.33 15.61
N MET A 127 -7.89 2.91 14.53
CA MET A 127 -8.58 2.45 13.32
C MET A 127 -9.57 1.32 13.62
N ALA A 128 -9.14 0.29 14.36
CA ALA A 128 -10.01 -0.84 14.70
C ALA A 128 -11.22 -0.40 15.55
N ARG A 129 -11.02 0.47 16.52
CA ARG A 129 -12.11 1.03 17.34
C ARG A 129 -13.11 1.83 16.50
N GLU A 130 -12.64 2.64 15.56
CA GLU A 130 -13.49 3.40 14.65
C GLU A 130 -14.30 2.49 13.73
N VAL A 131 -13.68 1.42 13.20
CA VAL A 131 -14.36 0.41 12.37
C VAL A 131 -15.45 -0.30 13.18
N LEU A 132 -15.14 -0.80 14.38
CA LEU A 132 -16.10 -1.49 15.23
C LEU A 132 -17.28 -0.57 15.62
N ALA A 133 -17.01 0.68 15.97
CA ALA A 133 -18.05 1.66 16.30
C ALA A 133 -19.00 1.90 15.12
N ARG A 134 -18.45 2.03 13.89
CA ARG A 134 -19.24 2.19 12.67
C ARG A 134 -20.10 0.96 12.37
N GLN A 135 -19.60 -0.23 12.68
CA GLN A 135 -20.30 -1.50 12.48
C GLN A 135 -21.27 -1.86 13.61
N GLY A 136 -21.28 -1.09 14.72
CA GLY A 136 -22.08 -1.39 15.90
C GLY A 136 -21.61 -2.62 16.68
N GLU A 137 -20.32 -2.98 16.54
CA GLU A 137 -19.72 -4.13 17.20
C GLU A 137 -19.05 -3.77 18.52
N THR A 138 -19.07 -4.70 19.49
CA THR A 138 -18.55 -4.49 20.85
C THR A 138 -17.30 -5.33 21.16
N LYS A 139 -16.56 -5.77 20.14
CA LYS A 139 -15.33 -6.56 20.33
C LYS A 139 -14.25 -5.77 21.07
N THR A 140 -13.43 -6.48 21.82
CA THR A 140 -12.29 -5.89 22.54
C THR A 140 -11.12 -5.70 21.59
N VAL A 141 -10.53 -4.50 21.57
CA VAL A 141 -9.30 -4.23 20.82
C VAL A 141 -8.10 -4.40 21.75
N VAL A 142 -7.16 -5.28 21.35
CA VAL A 142 -5.94 -5.60 22.10
C VAL A 142 -4.73 -5.22 21.25
N VAL A 143 -3.88 -4.35 21.80
CA VAL A 143 -2.58 -4.04 21.16
C VAL A 143 -1.57 -5.13 21.54
N ASP A 144 -1.08 -5.83 20.54
CA ASP A 144 -0.10 -6.90 20.68
C ASP A 144 1.09 -6.64 19.74
N PRO A 145 2.26 -6.25 20.27
CA PRO A 145 3.44 -5.94 19.43
C PRO A 145 3.95 -7.11 18.59
N GLN A 146 3.49 -8.33 18.87
CA GLN A 146 3.87 -9.52 18.12
C GLN A 146 2.95 -9.81 16.93
N VAL A 147 1.81 -9.14 16.87
CA VAL A 147 0.89 -9.27 15.73
C VAL A 147 1.48 -8.58 14.52
N GLY A 148 1.52 -9.31 13.39
CA GLY A 148 1.95 -8.78 12.11
C GLY A 148 0.78 -8.27 11.27
N TYR A 149 1.13 -7.54 10.22
CA TYR A 149 0.21 -7.13 9.15
C TYR A 149 0.30 -8.16 8.02
N PHE A 150 -0.78 -8.92 7.81
CA PHE A 150 -0.77 -10.08 6.90
C PHE A 150 0.46 -10.99 7.09
N GLY A 151 0.75 -11.33 8.34
CA GLY A 151 1.85 -12.20 8.71
C GLY A 151 3.24 -11.55 8.68
N THR A 152 3.34 -10.27 8.43
CA THR A 152 4.60 -9.52 8.40
C THR A 152 4.74 -8.65 9.62
N PRO A 153 5.83 -8.77 10.41
CA PRO A 153 6.09 -7.87 11.53
C PRO A 153 6.23 -6.43 11.06
N LEU A 154 5.67 -5.50 11.82
CA LEU A 154 5.76 -4.06 11.57
C LEU A 154 6.66 -3.38 12.60
N SER A 155 7.40 -2.37 12.18
CA SER A 155 7.83 -1.28 13.06
C SER A 155 6.75 -0.20 13.08
N ARG A 156 6.84 0.71 14.05
CA ARG A 156 5.79 1.72 14.28
C ARG A 156 5.42 2.52 13.03
N ASN A 157 6.39 2.83 12.18
CA ASN A 157 6.23 3.70 11.01
C ASN A 157 6.33 2.99 9.67
N SER A 158 6.28 1.65 9.63
CA SER A 158 6.48 0.87 8.40
C SER A 158 5.48 1.16 7.28
N LEU A 159 4.26 1.61 7.63
CA LEU A 159 3.14 1.77 6.70
C LEU A 159 2.69 3.23 6.52
N VAL A 160 3.48 4.19 6.96
CA VAL A 160 3.15 5.62 6.87
C VAL A 160 4.22 6.38 6.12
N THR A 161 3.86 7.50 5.54
CA THR A 161 4.82 8.42 4.91
C THR A 161 5.73 9.07 5.96
N ALA A 162 6.84 9.64 5.53
CA ALA A 162 7.75 10.38 6.39
C ALA A 162 7.06 11.58 7.07
#